data_4817d43eaffd21d31a653619b2fda966
#
_entry.id   4817d43eaffd21d31a653619b2fda966
#
_cell.length_a   1.000
_cell.length_b   1.000
_cell.length_c   1.000
_cell.angle_alpha   90.00
_cell.angle_beta   90.00
_cell.angle_gamma   90.00
#
_symmetry.space_group_name_H-M   'P 1'
#
loop_
_entity.id
_entity.type
_entity.pdbx_description
1 polymer ?
#
loop_
_entity_poly.entity_id
_entity_poly.type
_entity_poly.pdbx_seq_one_letter_code
_entity_poly.pdbx_strand_id
1 'polypeptide(L)'
;MGFVPAGAPRSPATRVSLVLEALSRSGSDLSRYEYLIGLLHRDPRTFFAAALAHTSTIMPLVYTPTVGLACQRWSHLLLPVRGLYITLADRGRVEALLRSWPGARGVRAICVTDGERILGLGDLGSNGMGIPVGKLALYSALAGVDPAATLPVTLDVGTNTKEILDDPCYTGMRALREGGEHYYALVDEFVRAVIAVCGPRTLVQWFVFPALARKGRKFPLTPNPPPPSHTHTHTHRLHPDREDFGNSHAFVLLEKYKAVLPSFNDDIEGTASVVLGGLLSACAHVPGVPAFEAGTYLFYGAGEAGVGIADLLAYAISMRGGGTVDAARKRIFLVDTKGLVTAERRGEKGFAHHKEPYAHTEGRALLEAAAAAACGGAGAQPAALTALADIVRVIKPTALIGVSTQPSTFTREVVDAMAALNERPVIFALSNPTSKSECTAVEAYGWTNGRAVFASGSPFDPVTLKDGRVLTPGQGNNSYIFPALGLAVVATHMTQVPMHVRVGGRCGA
;
A
#
# COMPACT_ATOMS: atom_id res chain seq x y z
N MET A 1 -11.14 19.41 -43.09
CA MET A 1 -11.17 20.83 -42.73
C MET A 1 -12.03 20.97 -41.48
N GLY A 2 -11.45 21.24 -40.34
CA GLY A 2 -12.17 21.40 -39.09
C GLY A 2 -12.70 22.82 -38.97
N PHE A 3 -13.99 22.96 -38.93
CA PHE A 3 -14.63 24.23 -38.57
C PHE A 3 -14.60 24.39 -37.06
N VAL A 4 -13.48 24.81 -36.52
CA VAL A 4 -13.41 25.33 -35.15
C VAL A 4 -13.57 26.85 -35.29
N PRO A 5 -14.60 27.48 -34.66
CA PRO A 5 -14.68 28.95 -34.65
C PRO A 5 -13.36 29.49 -34.12
N ALA A 6 -12.79 30.47 -34.85
CA ALA A 6 -11.58 31.18 -34.43
C ALA A 6 -11.89 32.09 -33.23
N GLY A 7 -12.14 31.48 -32.08
CA GLY A 7 -12.24 32.20 -30.79
C GLY A 7 -10.85 32.32 -30.18
N ALA A 8 -10.60 33.41 -29.46
CA ALA A 8 -9.39 33.56 -28.68
C ALA A 8 -9.16 32.33 -27.79
N PRO A 9 -7.93 31.78 -27.69
CA PRO A 9 -7.64 30.62 -26.86
C PRO A 9 -8.02 30.94 -25.43
N ARG A 10 -8.80 30.05 -24.80
CA ARG A 10 -9.21 30.21 -23.39
C ARG A 10 -8.01 30.23 -22.48
N SER A 11 -7.98 31.16 -21.53
CA SER A 11 -6.92 31.23 -20.54
C SER A 11 -6.85 29.93 -19.70
N PRO A 12 -5.70 29.59 -19.12
CA PRO A 12 -5.60 28.45 -18.19
C PRO A 12 -6.63 28.53 -17.06
N ALA A 13 -6.84 29.69 -16.46
CA ALA A 13 -7.84 29.91 -15.41
C ALA A 13 -9.25 29.62 -15.90
N THR A 14 -9.65 30.10 -17.09
CA THR A 14 -10.95 29.80 -17.70
C THR A 14 -11.15 28.30 -17.93
N ARG A 15 -10.10 27.58 -18.37
CA ARG A 15 -10.18 26.12 -18.55
C ARG A 15 -10.39 25.40 -17.22
N VAL A 16 -9.67 25.82 -16.16
CA VAL A 16 -9.85 25.26 -14.81
C VAL A 16 -11.27 25.49 -14.31
N SER A 17 -11.83 26.70 -14.48
CA SER A 17 -13.22 26.98 -14.09
C SER A 17 -14.23 26.08 -14.82
N LEU A 18 -14.01 25.81 -16.10
CA LEU A 18 -14.86 24.88 -16.89
C LEU A 18 -14.74 23.43 -16.40
N VAL A 19 -13.56 22.99 -15.92
CA VAL A 19 -13.40 21.68 -15.30
C VAL A 19 -14.23 21.60 -14.02
N LEU A 20 -14.15 22.58 -13.14
CA LEU A 20 -14.93 22.61 -11.90
C LEU A 20 -16.44 22.64 -12.16
N GLU A 21 -16.86 23.41 -13.15
CA GLU A 21 -18.26 23.46 -13.58
C GLU A 21 -18.73 22.09 -14.11
N ALA A 22 -17.91 21.39 -14.89
CA ALA A 22 -18.23 20.04 -15.36
C ALA A 22 -18.34 19.05 -14.19
N LEU A 23 -17.44 19.13 -13.21
CA LEU A 23 -17.47 18.28 -12.01
C LEU A 23 -18.73 18.56 -11.16
N SER A 24 -19.15 19.82 -11.04
CA SER A 24 -20.35 20.17 -10.26
C SER A 24 -21.64 19.65 -10.88
N ARG A 25 -21.66 19.50 -12.21
CA ARG A 25 -22.81 18.93 -12.96
C ARG A 25 -22.85 17.40 -12.96
N SER A 26 -21.77 16.75 -12.59
CA SER A 26 -21.67 15.29 -12.59
C SER A 26 -22.40 14.71 -11.37
N GLY A 27 -23.26 13.70 -11.60
CA GLY A 27 -24.14 13.14 -10.57
C GLY A 27 -23.45 12.19 -9.59
N SER A 28 -22.23 11.70 -9.89
CA SER A 28 -21.51 10.75 -9.05
C SER A 28 -19.99 10.95 -9.14
N ASP A 29 -19.26 10.45 -8.13
CA ASP A 29 -17.80 10.49 -8.13
C ASP A 29 -17.20 9.63 -9.24
N LEU A 30 -17.86 8.52 -9.60
CA LEU A 30 -17.44 7.72 -10.75
C LEU A 30 -17.54 8.50 -12.06
N SER A 31 -18.62 9.23 -12.29
CA SER A 31 -18.77 10.07 -13.49
C SER A 31 -17.76 11.24 -13.50
N ARG A 32 -17.43 11.78 -12.33
CA ARG A 32 -16.35 12.78 -12.17
C ARG A 32 -14.98 12.17 -12.49
N TYR A 33 -14.73 10.95 -12.04
CA TYR A 33 -13.53 10.17 -12.37
C TYR A 33 -13.40 9.98 -13.88
N GLU A 34 -14.46 9.48 -14.55
CA GLU A 34 -14.48 9.28 -16.01
C GLU A 34 -14.16 10.58 -16.76
N TYR A 35 -14.78 11.68 -16.35
CA TYR A 35 -14.51 12.99 -16.94
C TYR A 35 -13.05 13.41 -16.77
N LEU A 36 -12.49 13.27 -15.55
CA LEU A 36 -11.11 13.65 -15.23
C LEU A 36 -10.09 12.77 -15.95
N ILE A 37 -10.27 11.46 -15.98
CA ILE A 37 -9.38 10.55 -16.71
C ILE A 37 -9.47 10.80 -18.22
N GLY A 38 -10.68 11.01 -18.76
CA GLY A 38 -10.84 11.45 -20.14
C GLY A 38 -10.14 12.78 -20.43
N LEU A 39 -10.15 13.72 -19.48
CA LEU A 39 -9.42 15.00 -19.61
C LEU A 39 -7.92 14.79 -19.55
N LEU A 40 -7.41 13.95 -18.64
CA LEU A 40 -5.99 13.60 -18.55
C LEU A 40 -5.44 13.09 -19.90
N HIS A 41 -6.25 12.36 -20.66
CA HIS A 41 -5.82 11.84 -21.95
C HIS A 41 -5.87 12.87 -23.09
N ARG A 42 -6.96 13.68 -23.16
CA ARG A 42 -7.15 14.61 -24.28
C ARG A 42 -6.49 15.97 -24.09
N ASP A 43 -6.37 16.45 -22.83
CA ASP A 43 -5.74 17.73 -22.49
C ASP A 43 -5.05 17.63 -21.11
N PRO A 44 -3.88 16.94 -21.04
CA PRO A 44 -3.13 16.78 -19.78
C PRO A 44 -2.78 18.12 -19.12
N ARG A 45 -2.51 19.16 -19.89
CA ARG A 45 -2.19 20.48 -19.34
C ARG A 45 -3.32 21.06 -18.52
N THR A 46 -4.55 21.01 -19.05
CA THR A 46 -5.74 21.47 -18.31
C THR A 46 -6.04 20.59 -17.11
N PHE A 47 -5.87 19.25 -17.23
CA PHE A 47 -6.02 18.34 -16.10
C PHE A 47 -5.05 18.69 -14.96
N PHE A 48 -3.76 18.82 -15.25
CA PHE A 48 -2.77 19.12 -14.20
C PHE A 48 -2.92 20.54 -13.63
N ALA A 49 -3.31 21.52 -14.46
CA ALA A 49 -3.62 22.87 -13.96
C ALA A 49 -4.79 22.84 -12.95
N ALA A 50 -5.85 22.09 -13.25
CA ALA A 50 -6.98 21.92 -12.35
C ALA A 50 -6.60 21.13 -11.07
N ALA A 51 -5.84 20.05 -11.23
CA ALA A 51 -5.36 19.23 -10.11
C ALA A 51 -4.48 20.01 -9.13
N LEU A 52 -3.61 20.87 -9.63
CA LEU A 52 -2.76 21.75 -8.80
C LEU A 52 -3.55 22.85 -8.10
N ALA A 53 -4.48 23.49 -8.80
CA ALA A 53 -5.29 24.57 -8.24
C ALA A 53 -6.33 24.08 -7.23
N HIS A 54 -6.82 22.85 -7.37
CA HIS A 54 -7.91 22.25 -6.59
C HIS A 54 -7.58 20.84 -6.13
N THR A 55 -6.39 20.65 -5.55
CA THR A 55 -5.82 19.36 -5.13
C THR A 55 -6.77 18.59 -4.20
N SER A 56 -7.29 19.22 -3.17
CA SER A 56 -8.20 18.60 -2.20
C SER A 56 -9.51 18.08 -2.81
N THR A 57 -9.98 18.72 -3.88
CA THR A 57 -11.19 18.31 -4.59
C THR A 57 -10.92 17.22 -5.62
N ILE A 58 -9.81 17.33 -6.37
CA ILE A 58 -9.55 16.46 -7.53
C ILE A 58 -8.85 15.16 -7.13
N MET A 59 -7.93 15.19 -6.14
CA MET A 59 -7.18 13.98 -5.78
C MET A 59 -8.05 12.82 -5.30
N PRO A 60 -9.07 13.01 -4.44
CA PRO A 60 -9.97 11.92 -4.04
C PRO A 60 -10.81 11.35 -5.19
N LEU A 61 -11.00 12.13 -6.25
CA LEU A 61 -11.74 11.69 -7.44
C LEU A 61 -10.88 10.85 -8.39
N VAL A 62 -9.58 11.13 -8.52
CA VAL A 62 -8.68 10.39 -9.43
C VAL A 62 -7.90 9.27 -8.75
N TYR A 63 -7.91 9.24 -7.41
CA TYR A 63 -7.26 8.22 -6.59
C TYR A 63 -8.24 7.70 -5.53
N THR A 64 -7.74 7.32 -4.33
CA THR A 64 -8.62 6.85 -3.25
C THR A 64 -9.48 7.98 -2.69
N PRO A 65 -10.80 7.74 -2.44
CA PRO A 65 -11.48 6.44 -2.50
C PRO A 65 -12.03 6.04 -3.88
N THR A 66 -12.23 6.97 -4.79
CA THR A 66 -13.00 6.79 -6.04
C THR A 66 -12.38 5.76 -6.98
N VAL A 67 -11.04 5.69 -7.07
CA VAL A 67 -10.33 4.76 -7.96
C VAL A 67 -10.65 3.29 -7.66
N GLY A 68 -10.98 2.94 -6.42
CA GLY A 68 -11.41 1.59 -6.06
C GLY A 68 -12.68 1.17 -6.80
N LEU A 69 -13.70 2.03 -6.76
CA LEU A 69 -14.94 1.83 -7.51
C LEU A 69 -14.69 1.82 -9.03
N ALA A 70 -13.80 2.71 -9.50
CA ALA A 70 -13.43 2.74 -10.91
C ALA A 70 -12.78 1.41 -11.35
N CYS A 71 -11.90 0.80 -10.55
CA CYS A 71 -11.32 -0.50 -10.84
C CYS A 71 -12.38 -1.61 -10.87
N GLN A 72 -13.36 -1.61 -9.94
CA GLN A 72 -14.46 -2.58 -9.96
C GLN A 72 -15.33 -2.49 -11.23
N ARG A 73 -15.38 -1.32 -11.87
CA ARG A 73 -16.16 -1.04 -13.07
C ARG A 73 -15.31 -0.85 -14.32
N TRP A 74 -14.01 -1.07 -14.26
CA TRP A 74 -13.04 -0.69 -15.27
C TRP A 74 -13.40 -1.13 -16.69
N SER A 75 -13.76 -2.38 -16.87
CA SER A 75 -14.18 -2.92 -18.17
C SER A 75 -15.51 -2.37 -18.68
N HIS A 76 -16.30 -1.74 -17.84
CA HIS A 76 -17.55 -1.06 -18.20
C HIS A 76 -17.36 0.42 -18.47
N LEU A 77 -16.18 0.98 -18.18
CA LEU A 77 -15.87 2.38 -18.47
C LEU A 77 -15.29 2.49 -19.87
N LEU A 78 -15.90 3.31 -20.72
CA LEU A 78 -15.40 3.58 -22.07
C LEU A 78 -14.28 4.63 -22.00
N LEU A 79 -13.24 4.34 -21.23
CA LEU A 79 -12.10 5.24 -21.08
C LEU A 79 -11.02 4.95 -22.14
N PRO A 80 -10.42 6.00 -22.73
CA PRO A 80 -9.19 5.84 -23.48
C PRO A 80 -8.08 5.46 -22.49
N VAL A 81 -7.73 4.18 -22.42
CA VAL A 81 -6.73 3.70 -21.46
C VAL A 81 -5.33 4.01 -21.95
N ARG A 82 -4.63 4.86 -21.24
CA ARG A 82 -3.20 5.09 -21.44
C ARG A 82 -2.42 4.19 -20.48
N GLY A 83 -2.06 2.99 -20.93
CA GLY A 83 -1.29 2.04 -20.14
C GLY A 83 -0.89 0.84 -20.99
N LEU A 84 0.12 0.13 -20.56
CA LEU A 84 0.63 -1.06 -21.21
C LEU A 84 0.11 -2.31 -20.50
N TYR A 85 -0.63 -3.15 -21.23
CA TYR A 85 -1.03 -4.47 -20.77
C TYR A 85 -0.07 -5.50 -21.35
N ILE A 86 0.55 -6.29 -20.48
CA ILE A 86 1.47 -7.37 -20.84
C ILE A 86 0.87 -8.66 -20.29
N THR A 87 0.58 -9.59 -21.16
CA THR A 87 -0.06 -10.85 -20.79
C THR A 87 0.95 -12.01 -20.73
N LEU A 88 0.56 -13.14 -20.17
CA LEU A 88 1.38 -14.37 -20.21
C LEU A 88 1.69 -14.82 -21.65
N ALA A 89 0.82 -14.52 -22.62
CA ALA A 89 1.04 -14.84 -24.04
C ALA A 89 2.13 -13.96 -24.69
N ASP A 90 2.54 -12.87 -24.02
CA ASP A 90 3.57 -11.96 -24.51
C ASP A 90 4.98 -12.33 -24.05
N ARG A 91 5.14 -13.44 -23.35
CA ARG A 91 6.46 -13.95 -22.97
C ARG A 91 7.34 -14.13 -24.21
N GLY A 92 8.59 -13.71 -24.09
CA GLY A 92 9.55 -13.64 -25.21
C GLY A 92 9.44 -12.39 -26.08
N ARG A 93 8.43 -11.51 -25.85
CA ARG A 93 8.18 -10.30 -26.64
C ARG A 93 8.04 -9.03 -25.78
N VAL A 94 8.24 -9.11 -24.46
CA VAL A 94 7.99 -7.98 -23.53
C VAL A 94 8.87 -6.78 -23.87
N GLU A 95 10.13 -7.00 -24.26
CA GLU A 95 11.02 -5.92 -24.71
C GLU A 95 10.48 -5.21 -25.95
N ALA A 96 9.98 -5.97 -26.94
CA ALA A 96 9.40 -5.39 -28.16
C ALA A 96 8.14 -4.58 -27.84
N LEU A 97 7.28 -5.04 -26.92
CA LEU A 97 6.10 -4.32 -26.47
C LEU A 97 6.49 -3.00 -25.77
N LEU A 98 7.47 -3.04 -24.86
CA LEU A 98 7.96 -1.83 -24.21
C LEU A 98 8.56 -0.84 -25.23
N ARG A 99 9.32 -1.31 -26.22
CA ARG A 99 9.87 -0.47 -27.29
C ARG A 99 8.80 0.18 -28.15
N SER A 100 7.64 -0.45 -28.31
CA SER A 100 6.51 0.10 -29.06
C SER A 100 5.79 1.25 -28.33
N TRP A 101 6.03 1.41 -27.01
CA TRP A 101 5.43 2.51 -26.26
C TRP A 101 6.00 3.86 -26.71
N PRO A 102 5.13 4.84 -27.04
CA PRO A 102 5.60 6.16 -27.44
C PRO A 102 6.45 6.81 -26.35
N GLY A 103 7.70 7.14 -26.65
CA GLY A 103 8.61 7.75 -25.69
C GLY A 103 9.23 6.79 -24.66
N ALA A 104 9.21 5.47 -24.90
CA ALA A 104 9.71 4.45 -23.97
C ALA A 104 11.09 4.76 -23.37
N ARG A 105 12.03 5.26 -24.17
CA ARG A 105 13.38 5.65 -23.70
C ARG A 105 13.38 6.84 -22.73
N GLY A 106 12.31 7.64 -22.74
CA GLY A 106 12.11 8.79 -21.85
C GLY A 106 11.43 8.42 -20.53
N VAL A 107 10.93 7.20 -20.38
CA VAL A 107 10.24 6.75 -19.15
C VAL A 107 11.21 6.75 -17.97
N ARG A 108 10.78 7.34 -16.85
CA ARG A 108 11.56 7.47 -15.60
C ARG A 108 10.85 6.85 -14.41
N ALA A 109 9.53 6.71 -14.47
CA ALA A 109 8.73 6.11 -13.42
C ALA A 109 7.67 5.17 -14.01
N ILE A 110 7.64 3.96 -13.53
CA ILE A 110 6.66 2.93 -13.88
C ILE A 110 5.90 2.57 -12.60
N CYS A 111 4.57 2.54 -12.67
CA CYS A 111 3.76 1.87 -11.68
C CYS A 111 3.19 0.60 -12.29
N VAL A 112 3.40 -0.54 -11.66
CA VAL A 112 3.02 -1.85 -12.20
C VAL A 112 2.18 -2.63 -11.20
N THR A 113 1.14 -3.30 -11.70
CA THR A 113 0.30 -4.22 -10.93
C THR A 113 -0.01 -5.49 -11.72
N ASP A 114 -0.30 -6.58 -11.04
CA ASP A 114 -0.89 -7.78 -11.63
C ASP A 114 -2.39 -7.93 -11.30
N GLY A 115 -2.94 -6.97 -10.55
CA GLY A 115 -4.35 -6.91 -10.21
C GLY A 115 -4.83 -7.91 -9.17
N GLU A 116 -3.96 -8.73 -8.58
CA GLU A 116 -4.38 -9.78 -7.64
C GLU A 116 -4.98 -9.24 -6.34
N ARG A 117 -4.50 -8.09 -5.88
CA ARG A 117 -5.04 -7.45 -4.68
C ARG A 117 -5.15 -5.95 -4.86
N ILE A 118 -6.28 -5.48 -5.30
CA ILE A 118 -6.55 -4.06 -5.46
C ILE A 118 -7.18 -3.51 -4.18
N LEU A 119 -6.38 -2.83 -3.37
CA LEU A 119 -6.80 -2.30 -2.06
C LEU A 119 -7.38 -3.44 -1.18
N GLY A 120 -8.48 -3.18 -0.46
CA GLY A 120 -9.27 -4.20 0.23
C GLY A 120 -10.34 -4.88 -0.64
N LEU A 121 -10.31 -4.70 -1.98
CA LEU A 121 -11.32 -5.20 -2.92
C LEU A 121 -11.00 -6.59 -3.49
N GLY A 122 -9.78 -7.08 -3.29
CA GLY A 122 -9.34 -8.40 -3.76
C GLY A 122 -8.85 -8.41 -5.20
N ASP A 123 -8.91 -9.59 -5.83
CA ASP A 123 -8.42 -9.83 -7.19
C ASP A 123 -9.37 -9.24 -8.23
N LEU A 124 -8.92 -8.19 -8.91
CA LEU A 124 -9.65 -7.52 -10.00
C LEU A 124 -9.02 -7.79 -11.39
N GLY A 125 -7.96 -8.59 -11.46
CA GLY A 125 -7.25 -8.88 -12.70
C GLY A 125 -6.81 -7.62 -13.43
N SER A 126 -6.97 -7.58 -14.75
CA SER A 126 -6.58 -6.42 -15.58
C SER A 126 -7.35 -5.13 -15.25
N ASN A 127 -8.51 -5.23 -14.60
CA ASN A 127 -9.27 -4.07 -14.13
C ASN A 127 -8.50 -3.23 -13.09
N GLY A 128 -7.43 -3.80 -12.51
CA GLY A 128 -6.53 -3.11 -11.61
C GLY A 128 -5.75 -1.92 -12.22
N MET A 129 -5.74 -1.76 -13.54
CA MET A 129 -5.01 -0.68 -14.24
C MET A 129 -5.35 0.73 -13.73
N GLY A 130 -6.54 0.95 -13.20
CA GLY A 130 -6.91 2.26 -12.62
C GLY A 130 -5.96 2.75 -11.54
N ILE A 131 -5.36 1.83 -10.76
CA ILE A 131 -4.41 2.19 -9.70
C ILE A 131 -3.10 2.75 -10.26
N PRO A 132 -2.36 2.07 -11.18
CA PRO A 132 -1.19 2.65 -11.82
C PRO A 132 -1.44 4.00 -12.47
N VAL A 133 -2.57 4.16 -13.18
CA VAL A 133 -2.96 5.43 -13.81
C VAL A 133 -3.13 6.53 -12.77
N GLY A 134 -3.88 6.27 -11.69
CA GLY A 134 -4.08 7.23 -10.60
C GLY A 134 -2.78 7.59 -9.89
N LYS A 135 -1.94 6.60 -9.53
CA LYS A 135 -0.67 6.85 -8.87
C LYS A 135 0.25 7.74 -9.71
N LEU A 136 0.42 7.44 -10.98
CA LEU A 136 1.29 8.23 -11.86
C LEU A 136 0.73 9.63 -12.13
N ALA A 137 -0.59 9.83 -12.12
CA ALA A 137 -1.18 11.17 -12.11
C ALA A 137 -0.76 11.96 -10.86
N LEU A 138 -0.66 11.29 -9.68
CA LEU A 138 -0.17 11.93 -8.46
C LEU A 138 1.33 12.24 -8.52
N TYR A 139 2.16 11.38 -9.11
CA TYR A 139 3.58 11.70 -9.35
C TYR A 139 3.74 13.02 -10.12
N SER A 140 2.91 13.21 -11.13
CA SER A 140 2.96 14.43 -11.94
C SER A 140 2.35 15.63 -11.21
N ALA A 141 1.16 15.48 -10.62
CA ALA A 141 0.45 16.58 -9.97
C ALA A 141 1.12 17.04 -8.67
N LEU A 142 1.62 16.13 -7.82
CA LEU A 142 2.13 16.46 -6.50
C LEU A 142 3.65 16.59 -6.43
N ALA A 143 4.38 15.94 -7.34
CA ALA A 143 5.82 15.93 -7.33
C ALA A 143 6.46 16.49 -8.62
N GLY A 144 5.68 16.87 -9.62
CA GLY A 144 6.19 17.51 -10.83
C GLY A 144 6.96 16.56 -11.77
N VAL A 145 6.79 15.24 -11.63
CA VAL A 145 7.35 14.28 -12.59
C VAL A 145 6.64 14.46 -13.93
N ASP A 146 7.41 14.59 -15.02
CA ASP A 146 6.86 14.78 -16.36
C ASP A 146 5.87 13.64 -16.69
N PRO A 147 4.60 13.93 -17.02
CA PRO A 147 3.63 12.89 -17.39
C PRO A 147 4.08 12.04 -18.59
N ALA A 148 4.87 12.60 -19.50
CA ALA A 148 5.44 11.86 -20.62
C ALA A 148 6.53 10.86 -20.20
N ALA A 149 7.12 11.06 -19.02
CA ALA A 149 8.12 10.16 -18.43
C ALA A 149 7.51 9.09 -17.51
N THR A 150 6.19 8.93 -17.51
CA THR A 150 5.49 7.94 -16.67
C THR A 150 4.82 6.86 -17.53
N LEU A 151 4.81 5.61 -17.03
CA LEU A 151 4.21 4.47 -17.73
C LEU A 151 3.41 3.59 -16.75
N PRO A 152 2.08 3.57 -16.81
CA PRO A 152 1.27 2.59 -16.09
C PRO A 152 1.30 1.24 -16.79
N VAL A 153 1.50 0.15 -16.02
CA VAL A 153 1.62 -1.21 -16.53
C VAL A 153 0.71 -2.17 -15.75
N THR A 154 0.05 -3.06 -16.47
CA THR A 154 -0.58 -4.25 -15.90
C THR A 154 0.07 -5.50 -16.48
N LEU A 155 0.55 -6.38 -15.59
CA LEU A 155 0.96 -7.75 -15.95
C LEU A 155 -0.28 -8.63 -15.81
N ASP A 156 -0.98 -8.86 -16.91
CA ASP A 156 -2.21 -9.66 -16.91
C ASP A 156 -1.87 -11.14 -16.93
N VAL A 157 -2.02 -11.76 -15.79
CA VAL A 157 -1.77 -13.19 -15.56
C VAL A 157 -3.04 -13.96 -15.24
N GLY A 158 -4.22 -13.37 -15.54
CA GLY A 158 -5.52 -13.91 -15.24
C GLY A 158 -6.06 -13.44 -13.88
N THR A 159 -7.21 -13.98 -13.49
CA THR A 159 -7.87 -13.67 -12.21
C THR A 159 -8.56 -14.91 -11.64
N ASN A 160 -8.66 -14.99 -10.30
CA ASN A 160 -9.41 -16.05 -9.61
C ASN A 160 -10.85 -15.62 -9.27
N THR A 161 -11.23 -14.37 -9.59
CA THR A 161 -12.57 -13.85 -9.30
C THR A 161 -13.54 -14.28 -10.40
N LYS A 162 -14.43 -15.19 -10.04
CA LYS A 162 -15.38 -15.82 -10.97
C LYS A 162 -16.29 -14.78 -11.65
N GLU A 163 -16.78 -13.81 -10.89
CA GLU A 163 -17.66 -12.74 -11.36
C GLU A 163 -16.99 -11.91 -12.48
N ILE A 164 -15.66 -11.74 -12.42
CA ILE A 164 -14.89 -11.04 -13.45
C ILE A 164 -14.68 -11.94 -14.68
N LEU A 165 -14.39 -13.22 -14.48
CA LEU A 165 -14.23 -14.18 -15.59
C LEU A 165 -15.53 -14.35 -16.38
N ASP A 166 -16.68 -14.31 -15.69
CA ASP A 166 -18.00 -14.47 -16.30
C ASP A 166 -18.53 -13.15 -16.91
N ASP A 167 -17.93 -12.00 -16.61
CA ASP A 167 -18.35 -10.69 -17.13
C ASP A 167 -18.04 -10.57 -18.64
N PRO A 168 -19.04 -10.44 -19.51
CA PRO A 168 -18.81 -10.32 -20.95
C PRO A 168 -18.02 -9.06 -21.34
N CYS A 169 -18.00 -8.02 -20.50
CA CYS A 169 -17.25 -6.79 -20.73
C CYS A 169 -15.79 -6.89 -20.30
N TYR A 170 -15.38 -7.94 -19.55
CA TYR A 170 -14.01 -8.05 -19.08
C TYR A 170 -13.02 -8.11 -20.23
N THR A 171 -12.06 -7.18 -20.23
CA THR A 171 -11.07 -7.01 -21.30
C THR A 171 -9.73 -7.73 -21.05
N GLY A 172 -9.54 -8.31 -19.86
CA GLY A 172 -8.32 -9.07 -19.51
C GLY A 172 -8.35 -10.53 -19.92
N MET A 173 -7.30 -11.26 -19.54
CA MET A 173 -7.20 -12.69 -19.78
C MET A 173 -8.31 -13.45 -19.05
N ARG A 174 -9.15 -14.18 -19.80
CA ARG A 174 -10.22 -15.04 -19.27
C ARG A 174 -9.67 -16.41 -18.87
N ALA A 175 -8.76 -16.40 -17.90
CA ALA A 175 -8.12 -17.60 -17.38
C ALA A 175 -7.92 -17.46 -15.87
N LEU A 176 -7.86 -18.58 -15.16
CA LEU A 176 -7.45 -18.57 -13.76
C LEU A 176 -6.03 -18.03 -13.63
N ARG A 177 -5.78 -17.30 -12.55
CA ARG A 177 -4.51 -16.65 -12.28
C ARG A 177 -3.35 -17.62 -12.24
N GLU A 178 -2.32 -17.33 -13.02
CA GLU A 178 -1.03 -18.00 -12.96
C GLU A 178 -0.18 -17.37 -11.85
N GLY A 179 0.32 -18.18 -10.94
CA GLY A 179 1.18 -17.76 -9.83
C GLY A 179 2.47 -18.60 -9.73
N GLY A 180 2.72 -19.44 -10.72
CA GLY A 180 3.84 -20.37 -10.71
C GLY A 180 5.09 -19.85 -11.43
N GLU A 181 5.84 -20.78 -12.03
CA GLU A 181 7.10 -20.49 -12.72
C GLU A 181 6.91 -19.53 -13.91
N HIS A 182 5.80 -19.63 -14.60
CA HIS A 182 5.48 -18.77 -15.75
C HIS A 182 5.26 -17.30 -15.31
N TYR A 183 4.66 -17.10 -14.16
CA TYR A 183 4.49 -15.78 -13.55
C TYR A 183 5.85 -15.13 -13.29
N TYR A 184 6.74 -15.82 -12.56
CA TYR A 184 8.06 -15.27 -12.25
C TYR A 184 8.91 -15.03 -13.50
N ALA A 185 8.81 -15.91 -14.51
CA ALA A 185 9.51 -15.72 -15.77
C ALA A 185 9.04 -14.46 -16.51
N LEU A 186 7.72 -14.16 -16.48
CA LEU A 186 7.17 -12.93 -17.05
C LEU A 186 7.67 -11.69 -16.31
N VAL A 187 7.67 -11.72 -14.98
CA VAL A 187 8.18 -10.60 -14.16
C VAL A 187 9.68 -10.38 -14.40
N ASP A 188 10.48 -11.44 -14.48
CA ASP A 188 11.91 -11.36 -14.79
C ASP A 188 12.16 -10.76 -16.19
N GLU A 189 11.38 -11.17 -17.18
CA GLU A 189 11.46 -10.63 -18.53
C GLU A 189 11.07 -9.15 -18.56
N PHE A 190 9.99 -8.77 -17.83
CA PHE A 190 9.56 -7.38 -17.69
C PHE A 190 10.68 -6.51 -17.10
N VAL A 191 11.30 -6.92 -16.00
CA VAL A 191 12.39 -6.16 -15.36
C VAL A 191 13.58 -5.99 -16.30
N ARG A 192 13.99 -7.06 -16.99
CA ARG A 192 15.08 -6.98 -17.99
C ARG A 192 14.72 -6.03 -19.12
N ALA A 193 13.48 -6.10 -19.61
CA ALA A 193 13.01 -5.24 -20.68
C ALA A 193 12.97 -3.75 -20.24
N VAL A 194 12.56 -3.46 -19.00
CA VAL A 194 12.60 -2.10 -18.43
C VAL A 194 14.04 -1.57 -18.44
N ILE A 195 15.00 -2.35 -17.96
CA ILE A 195 16.41 -1.95 -17.94
C ILE A 195 16.94 -1.70 -19.37
N ALA A 196 16.62 -2.60 -20.31
CA ALA A 196 17.10 -2.52 -21.69
C ALA A 196 16.48 -1.35 -22.48
N VAL A 197 15.23 -0.99 -22.20
CA VAL A 197 14.47 0.00 -22.98
C VAL A 197 14.44 1.37 -22.31
N CYS A 198 14.11 1.41 -21.02
CA CYS A 198 13.94 2.64 -20.25
C CYS A 198 15.21 3.02 -19.49
N GLY A 199 16.08 2.05 -19.20
CA GLY A 199 17.36 2.22 -18.52
C GLY A 199 17.33 1.79 -17.04
N PRO A 200 18.53 1.55 -16.43
CA PRO A 200 18.65 0.96 -15.09
C PRO A 200 18.32 1.95 -13.96
N ARG A 201 18.01 3.21 -14.26
CA ARG A 201 17.62 4.24 -13.30
C ARG A 201 16.11 4.54 -13.36
N THR A 202 15.34 3.72 -14.06
CA THR A 202 13.89 3.84 -14.12
C THR A 202 13.30 3.32 -12.83
N LEU A 203 12.57 4.16 -12.12
CA LEU A 203 11.85 3.75 -10.92
C LEU A 203 10.73 2.78 -11.28
N VAL A 204 10.65 1.66 -10.56
CA VAL A 204 9.51 0.74 -10.63
C VAL A 204 8.81 0.69 -9.27
N GLN A 205 7.60 1.23 -9.23
CA GLN A 205 6.70 1.10 -8.09
C GLN A 205 5.84 -0.14 -8.26
N TRP A 206 6.06 -1.13 -7.41
CA TRP A 206 5.22 -2.31 -7.33
C TRP A 206 3.95 -2.00 -6.55
N PHE A 207 2.82 -2.34 -7.12
CA PHE A 207 1.54 -2.29 -6.43
C PHE A 207 0.94 -3.69 -6.38
N VAL A 208 1.08 -4.31 -5.22
CA VAL A 208 0.65 -5.64 -4.80
C VAL A 208 0.91 -6.77 -5.80
N PHE A 209 1.77 -7.69 -5.39
CA PHE A 209 1.99 -8.99 -6.00
C PHE A 209 1.91 -10.05 -4.89
N PRO A 210 0.77 -10.67 -4.61
CA PRO A 210 0.69 -11.79 -3.67
C PRO A 210 1.11 -13.11 -4.33
N ALA A 211 1.40 -14.08 -3.49
CA ALA A 211 2.20 -15.23 -3.80
C ALA A 211 1.52 -16.57 -3.62
N LEU A 212 2.04 -17.52 -4.37
CA LEU A 212 2.02 -18.95 -4.02
C LEU A 212 3.40 -19.38 -3.56
N ALA A 213 3.58 -19.63 -2.27
CA ALA A 213 4.82 -20.16 -1.73
C ALA A 213 5.03 -21.62 -2.14
N ARG A 214 6.04 -21.89 -2.97
CA ARG A 214 6.71 -23.19 -2.99
C ARG A 214 8.02 -23.07 -2.22
N LYS A 215 8.14 -23.87 -1.14
CA LYS A 215 9.38 -24.04 -0.36
C LYS A 215 10.56 -24.40 -1.28
N GLY A 216 11.62 -23.59 -1.21
CA GLY A 216 12.98 -24.09 -1.35
C GLY A 216 13.58 -24.26 -2.73
N ARG A 217 13.54 -23.23 -3.61
CA ARG A 217 14.53 -23.13 -4.69
C ARG A 217 15.15 -21.74 -4.74
N LYS A 218 16.44 -21.66 -4.47
CA LYS A 218 17.29 -20.52 -4.84
C LYS A 218 17.41 -20.53 -6.35
N PHE A 219 16.89 -19.50 -7.03
CA PHE A 219 17.09 -19.32 -8.46
C PHE A 219 18.36 -18.50 -8.69
N PRO A 220 19.38 -19.05 -9.39
CA PRO A 220 20.52 -18.26 -9.81
C PRO A 220 20.15 -17.31 -10.93
N LEU A 221 20.67 -16.09 -10.88
CA LEU A 221 20.69 -15.17 -12.02
C LEU A 221 21.67 -15.73 -13.05
N THR A 222 21.19 -16.48 -14.03
CA THR A 222 22.01 -16.89 -15.18
C THR A 222 21.85 -15.88 -16.31
N PRO A 223 22.95 -15.39 -16.89
CA PRO A 223 22.88 -14.66 -18.15
C PRO A 223 22.54 -15.65 -19.27
N ASN A 224 21.40 -15.43 -19.93
CA ASN A 224 20.89 -16.15 -21.10
C ASN A 224 20.54 -17.64 -20.94
N PRO A 225 19.24 -17.99 -20.93
CA PRO A 225 18.82 -19.34 -21.29
C PRO A 225 18.77 -19.50 -22.82
N PRO A 226 19.04 -20.71 -23.35
CA PRO A 226 18.88 -21.01 -24.77
C PRO A 226 17.40 -20.98 -25.18
N PRO A 227 17.10 -20.84 -26.49
CA PRO A 227 15.72 -20.81 -26.99
C PRO A 227 15.00 -22.14 -26.76
N PRO A 228 13.68 -22.13 -26.52
CA PRO A 228 12.92 -23.32 -26.20
C PRO A 228 12.78 -24.23 -27.43
N SER A 229 13.22 -25.49 -27.30
CA SER A 229 12.86 -26.56 -28.19
C SER A 229 11.45 -27.06 -27.87
N HIS A 230 10.60 -27.12 -28.88
CA HIS A 230 9.26 -27.71 -28.81
C HIS A 230 9.33 -29.22 -28.55
N THR A 231 8.52 -29.68 -27.67
CA THR A 231 7.81 -30.96 -27.47
C THR A 231 7.82 -31.41 -26.01
N HIS A 232 6.65 -31.46 -25.41
CA HIS A 232 6.04 -32.62 -24.75
C HIS A 232 4.81 -32.25 -23.93
N THR A 233 3.69 -32.82 -24.33
CA THR A 233 2.43 -32.95 -23.61
C THR A 233 2.61 -33.77 -22.32
N HIS A 234 2.30 -33.18 -21.16
CA HIS A 234 2.02 -33.95 -19.95
C HIS A 234 0.79 -33.41 -19.25
N THR A 235 -0.25 -34.24 -19.23
CA THR A 235 -1.44 -34.16 -18.41
C THR A 235 -1.06 -34.30 -16.94
N HIS A 236 -1.28 -33.28 -16.12
CA HIS A 236 -1.16 -33.36 -14.66
C HIS A 236 -2.54 -33.30 -13.99
N ARG A 237 -2.87 -34.38 -13.26
CA ARG A 237 -4.01 -34.51 -12.36
C ARG A 237 -3.95 -33.44 -11.26
N LEU A 238 -5.09 -32.79 -11.04
CA LEU A 238 -5.34 -31.87 -9.95
C LEU A 238 -5.40 -32.60 -8.61
N HIS A 239 -4.61 -32.20 -7.64
CA HIS A 239 -4.77 -32.58 -6.23
C HIS A 239 -5.52 -31.46 -5.48
N PRO A 240 -6.51 -31.80 -4.65
CA PRO A 240 -7.35 -30.83 -3.96
C PRO A 240 -6.86 -30.57 -2.53
N ASP A 241 -5.74 -29.87 -2.35
CA ASP A 241 -5.34 -29.33 -1.05
C ASP A 241 -4.67 -27.99 -1.27
N ARG A 242 -5.49 -26.94 -1.41
CA ARG A 242 -5.06 -25.54 -1.47
C ARG A 242 -5.75 -24.78 -0.34
N GLU A 243 -5.08 -24.68 0.80
CA GLU A 243 -5.38 -23.68 1.80
C GLU A 243 -4.51 -22.43 1.57
N ASP A 244 -5.15 -21.28 1.67
CA ASP A 244 -4.73 -19.90 1.63
C ASP A 244 -3.26 -19.61 1.95
N PHE A 245 -2.49 -19.15 0.91
CA PHE A 245 -1.18 -18.52 1.09
C PHE A 245 -1.06 -17.29 0.18
N GLY A 246 -1.74 -16.21 0.55
CA GLY A 246 -1.88 -15.01 -0.28
C GLY A 246 -0.87 -13.87 -0.07
N ASN A 247 0.32 -14.04 0.55
CA ASN A 247 1.16 -12.89 0.90
C ASN A 247 2.69 -13.05 0.66
N SER A 248 3.18 -14.02 -0.09
CA SER A 248 4.62 -14.33 -0.16
C SER A 248 5.39 -13.81 -1.38
N HIS A 249 4.74 -13.32 -2.47
CA HIS A 249 5.44 -12.79 -3.66
C HIS A 249 5.98 -11.39 -3.45
N ALA A 250 5.25 -10.52 -2.75
CA ALA A 250 5.63 -9.12 -2.60
C ALA A 250 7.03 -8.96 -1.98
N PHE A 251 7.32 -9.69 -0.90
CA PHE A 251 8.66 -9.69 -0.30
C PHE A 251 9.72 -10.34 -1.20
N VAL A 252 9.38 -11.45 -1.86
CA VAL A 252 10.32 -12.14 -2.75
C VAL A 252 10.73 -11.25 -3.93
N LEU A 253 9.77 -10.58 -4.55
CA LEU A 253 10.04 -9.66 -5.66
C LEU A 253 10.79 -8.41 -5.19
N LEU A 254 10.38 -7.85 -4.05
CA LEU A 254 11.07 -6.70 -3.47
C LEU A 254 12.53 -7.04 -3.16
N GLU A 255 12.80 -8.14 -2.46
CA GLU A 255 14.17 -8.57 -2.15
C GLU A 255 14.99 -8.89 -3.41
N LYS A 256 14.36 -9.49 -4.42
CA LYS A 256 15.03 -9.86 -5.67
C LYS A 256 15.45 -8.64 -6.48
N TYR A 257 14.59 -7.61 -6.56
CA TYR A 257 14.81 -6.51 -7.50
C TYR A 257 15.29 -5.20 -6.88
N LYS A 258 15.21 -5.02 -5.54
CA LYS A 258 15.65 -3.78 -4.87
C LYS A 258 17.13 -3.42 -5.12
N ALA A 259 17.98 -4.42 -5.43
CA ALA A 259 19.38 -4.22 -5.77
C ALA A 259 19.64 -4.13 -7.29
N VAL A 260 18.64 -4.42 -8.12
CA VAL A 260 18.77 -4.49 -9.59
C VAL A 260 18.38 -3.18 -10.25
N LEU A 261 17.33 -2.53 -9.73
CA LEU A 261 16.84 -1.23 -10.20
C LEU A 261 16.18 -0.49 -9.03
N PRO A 262 16.05 0.86 -9.12
CA PRO A 262 15.33 1.60 -8.09
C PRO A 262 13.88 1.14 -8.07
N SER A 263 13.49 0.44 -7.01
CA SER A 263 12.13 -0.07 -6.86
C SER A 263 11.69 -0.08 -5.41
N PHE A 264 10.40 -0.01 -5.20
CA PHE A 264 9.76 -0.18 -3.90
C PHE A 264 8.36 -0.76 -4.05
N ASN A 265 7.88 -1.42 -3.00
CA ASN A 265 6.50 -1.87 -2.90
C ASN A 265 5.71 -0.85 -2.07
N ASP A 266 4.69 -0.26 -2.66
CA ASP A 266 3.92 0.81 -2.02
C ASP A 266 3.12 0.32 -0.81
N ASP A 267 2.57 -0.89 -0.86
CA ASP A 267 1.78 -1.43 0.25
C ASP A 267 2.64 -1.84 1.46
N ILE A 268 3.93 -2.13 1.24
CA ILE A 268 4.88 -2.45 2.31
C ILE A 268 5.63 -1.17 2.72
N GLU A 269 6.39 -0.60 1.80
CA GLU A 269 7.36 0.46 2.09
C GLU A 269 6.74 1.85 2.05
N GLY A 270 5.75 2.09 1.19
CA GLY A 270 4.97 3.33 1.17
C GLY A 270 4.12 3.46 2.43
N THR A 271 3.42 2.38 2.80
CA THR A 271 2.64 2.32 4.03
C THR A 271 3.53 2.49 5.26
N ALA A 272 4.69 1.84 5.30
CA ALA A 272 5.64 2.00 6.39
C ALA A 272 6.10 3.45 6.53
N SER A 273 6.41 4.11 5.43
CA SER A 273 6.91 5.50 5.43
C SER A 273 5.86 6.51 5.88
N VAL A 274 4.60 6.37 5.45
CA VAL A 274 3.53 7.29 5.87
C VAL A 274 3.19 7.12 7.35
N VAL A 275 3.18 5.89 7.86
CA VAL A 275 2.94 5.62 9.29
C VAL A 275 4.06 6.18 10.14
N LEU A 276 5.31 5.95 9.74
CA LEU A 276 6.47 6.52 10.42
C LEU A 276 6.40 8.06 10.44
N GLY A 277 6.09 8.70 9.31
CA GLY A 277 5.92 10.14 9.23
C GLY A 277 4.83 10.67 10.17
N GLY A 278 3.70 9.98 10.23
CA GLY A 278 2.60 10.30 11.16
C GLY A 278 3.00 10.14 12.63
N LEU A 279 3.70 9.07 12.98
CA LEU A 279 4.20 8.84 14.35
C LEU A 279 5.25 9.88 14.75
N LEU A 280 6.21 10.19 13.88
CA LEU A 280 7.21 11.22 14.12
C LEU A 280 6.56 12.60 14.33
N SER A 281 5.57 12.92 13.50
CA SER A 281 4.81 14.17 13.62
C SER A 281 4.00 14.22 14.92
N ALA A 282 3.32 13.14 15.30
CA ALA A 282 2.59 13.06 16.57
C ALA A 282 3.51 13.27 17.76
N CYS A 283 4.65 12.59 17.80
CA CYS A 283 5.62 12.71 18.91
C CYS A 283 6.32 14.07 18.95
N ALA A 284 6.53 14.72 17.81
CA ALA A 284 7.22 16.01 17.75
C ALA A 284 6.31 17.21 18.03
N HIS A 285 5.02 17.13 17.70
CA HIS A 285 4.15 18.30 17.64
C HIS A 285 2.92 18.22 18.56
N VAL A 286 2.62 17.05 19.14
CA VAL A 286 1.48 16.90 20.04
C VAL A 286 1.97 16.82 21.48
N PRO A 287 1.73 17.86 22.32
CA PRO A 287 2.06 17.80 23.74
C PRO A 287 1.37 16.63 24.43
N GLY A 288 2.07 15.95 25.34
CA GLY A 288 1.56 14.77 26.06
C GLY A 288 1.74 13.43 25.30
N VAL A 289 2.24 13.44 24.06
CA VAL A 289 2.74 12.22 23.39
C VAL A 289 4.21 12.04 23.76
N PRO A 290 4.63 10.85 24.24
CA PRO A 290 6.03 10.58 24.55
C PRO A 290 6.95 10.71 23.34
N ALA A 291 8.24 10.96 23.59
CA ALA A 291 9.25 10.99 22.53
C ALA A 291 9.25 9.69 21.73
N PHE A 292 9.47 9.80 20.41
CA PHE A 292 9.41 8.68 19.49
C PHE A 292 10.31 7.52 19.90
N GLU A 293 11.53 7.81 20.33
CA GLU A 293 12.51 6.82 20.74
C GLU A 293 12.18 6.13 22.08
N ALA A 294 11.31 6.73 22.88
CA ALA A 294 10.85 6.22 24.17
C ALA A 294 9.54 5.42 24.08
N GLY A 295 8.82 5.55 22.95
CA GLY A 295 7.50 4.94 22.76
C GLY A 295 7.51 3.41 22.72
N THR A 296 6.37 2.82 23.08
CA THR A 296 6.05 1.40 22.86
C THR A 296 4.93 1.32 21.83
N TYR A 297 5.08 0.43 20.86
CA TYR A 297 4.23 0.38 19.67
C TYR A 297 3.54 -0.98 19.55
N LEU A 298 2.22 -0.98 19.46
CA LEU A 298 1.42 -2.20 19.30
C LEU A 298 0.74 -2.20 17.94
N PHE A 299 1.01 -3.22 17.14
CA PHE A 299 0.40 -3.44 15.84
C PHE A 299 -0.68 -4.51 15.93
N TYR A 300 -1.88 -4.18 15.50
CA TYR A 300 -2.96 -5.13 15.27
C TYR A 300 -3.03 -5.47 13.78
N GLY A 301 -2.44 -6.62 13.45
CA GLY A 301 -2.16 -7.09 12.11
C GLY A 301 -0.67 -7.36 11.92
N ALA A 302 -0.28 -8.65 11.90
CA ALA A 302 1.11 -9.08 11.71
C ALA A 302 1.33 -9.66 10.30
N GLY A 303 0.63 -9.09 9.31
CA GLY A 303 0.87 -9.34 7.89
C GLY A 303 2.06 -8.53 7.35
N GLU A 304 2.22 -8.53 6.02
CA GLU A 304 3.35 -7.87 5.35
C GLU A 304 3.41 -6.37 5.63
N ALA A 305 2.27 -5.67 5.55
CA ALA A 305 2.22 -4.25 5.89
C ALA A 305 2.62 -3.99 7.34
N GLY A 306 2.07 -4.77 8.30
CA GLY A 306 2.40 -4.62 9.71
C GLY A 306 3.87 -4.84 10.01
N VAL A 307 4.47 -5.89 9.47
CA VAL A 307 5.90 -6.18 9.64
C VAL A 307 6.78 -5.15 8.90
N GLY A 308 6.39 -4.75 7.70
CA GLY A 308 7.13 -3.71 6.96
C GLY A 308 7.17 -2.37 7.71
N ILE A 309 6.05 -1.97 8.34
CA ILE A 309 6.01 -0.78 9.20
C ILE A 309 6.89 -0.99 10.43
N ALA A 310 6.80 -2.15 11.09
CA ALA A 310 7.59 -2.48 12.27
C ALA A 310 9.10 -2.45 11.99
N ASP A 311 9.54 -2.97 10.85
CA ASP A 311 10.95 -2.95 10.43
C ASP A 311 11.46 -1.52 10.18
N LEU A 312 10.69 -0.69 9.48
CA LEU A 312 11.06 0.71 9.25
C LEU A 312 11.08 1.50 10.56
N LEU A 313 10.11 1.24 11.45
CA LEU A 313 10.02 1.86 12.77
C LEU A 313 11.23 1.47 13.65
N ALA A 314 11.59 0.18 13.69
CA ALA A 314 12.76 -0.30 14.42
C ALA A 314 14.06 0.35 13.91
N TYR A 315 14.19 0.45 12.59
CA TYR A 315 15.31 1.14 11.97
C TYR A 315 15.35 2.62 12.33
N ALA A 316 14.21 3.33 12.29
CA ALA A 316 14.12 4.74 12.63
C ALA A 316 14.44 5.01 14.11
N ILE A 317 13.94 4.17 15.03
CA ILE A 317 14.26 4.24 16.46
C ILE A 317 15.76 4.05 16.67
N SER A 318 16.37 3.05 16.02
CA SER A 318 17.82 2.79 16.10
C SER A 318 18.64 3.98 15.61
N MET A 319 18.30 4.53 14.43
CA MET A 319 19.02 5.66 13.84
C MET A 319 18.94 6.94 14.69
N ARG A 320 17.79 7.21 15.30
CA ARG A 320 17.57 8.43 16.08
C ARG A 320 18.02 8.29 17.54
N GLY A 321 17.83 7.10 18.13
CA GLY A 321 18.17 6.82 19.52
C GLY A 321 19.59 6.29 19.76
N GLY A 322 20.37 6.06 18.70
CA GLY A 322 21.77 5.59 18.80
C GLY A 322 21.92 4.13 19.25
N GLY A 323 20.84 3.34 19.23
CA GLY A 323 20.86 1.92 19.62
C GLY A 323 20.90 0.97 18.41
N THR A 324 20.80 -0.34 18.69
CA THR A 324 20.67 -1.36 17.63
C THR A 324 19.23 -1.53 17.20
N VAL A 325 19.02 -2.04 15.98
CA VAL A 325 17.69 -2.38 15.47
C VAL A 325 17.02 -3.44 16.36
N ASP A 326 17.77 -4.41 16.87
CA ASP A 326 17.24 -5.46 17.75
C ASP A 326 16.80 -4.90 19.11
N ALA A 327 17.50 -3.90 19.64
CA ALA A 327 17.06 -3.20 20.83
C ALA A 327 15.75 -2.40 20.58
N ALA A 328 15.63 -1.79 19.41
CA ALA A 328 14.40 -1.09 19.00
C ALA A 328 13.21 -2.05 18.82
N ARG A 329 13.43 -3.24 18.26
CA ARG A 329 12.39 -4.27 18.08
C ARG A 329 11.74 -4.69 19.39
N LYS A 330 12.46 -4.64 20.53
CA LYS A 330 11.90 -4.94 21.86
C LYS A 330 10.76 -3.99 22.29
N ARG A 331 10.62 -2.86 21.64
CA ARG A 331 9.54 -1.87 21.88
C ARG A 331 8.35 -2.02 20.93
N ILE A 332 8.42 -3.00 20.01
CA ILE A 332 7.42 -3.18 18.97
C ILE A 332 6.77 -4.54 19.12
N PHE A 333 5.46 -4.57 19.31
CA PHE A 333 4.68 -5.77 19.53
C PHE A 333 3.68 -5.97 18.40
N LEU A 334 3.53 -7.20 17.94
CA LEU A 334 2.61 -7.57 16.87
C LEU A 334 1.52 -8.51 17.39
N VAL A 335 0.30 -8.30 16.91
CA VAL A 335 -0.85 -9.18 17.15
C VAL A 335 -1.33 -9.73 15.81
N ASP A 336 -1.51 -11.04 15.72
CA ASP A 336 -2.13 -11.70 14.56
C ASP A 336 -3.45 -12.35 14.95
N THR A 337 -4.06 -13.11 14.06
CA THR A 337 -5.35 -13.81 14.28
C THR A 337 -5.35 -14.79 15.44
N LYS A 338 -4.17 -15.20 15.91
CA LYS A 338 -3.99 -16.10 17.06
C LYS A 338 -3.58 -15.38 18.35
N GLY A 339 -3.50 -14.03 18.32
CA GLY A 339 -3.11 -13.19 19.45
C GLY A 339 -1.71 -12.62 19.36
N LEU A 340 -1.11 -12.28 20.50
CA LEU A 340 0.23 -11.67 20.58
C LEU A 340 1.29 -12.62 19.99
N VAL A 341 2.17 -12.05 19.16
CA VAL A 341 3.30 -12.77 18.56
C VAL A 341 4.39 -12.95 19.62
N THR A 342 4.59 -14.18 20.08
CA THR A 342 5.58 -14.53 21.12
C THR A 342 6.53 -15.63 20.66
N ALA A 343 7.63 -15.80 21.38
CA ALA A 343 8.65 -16.79 21.03
C ALA A 343 8.16 -18.23 21.14
N GLU A 344 7.23 -18.51 22.05
CA GLU A 344 6.62 -19.83 22.26
C GLU A 344 5.81 -20.29 21.06
N ARG A 345 5.35 -19.33 20.24
CA ARG A 345 4.59 -19.60 19.00
C ARG A 345 5.48 -19.94 17.81
N ARG A 346 6.81 -19.90 17.97
CA ARG A 346 7.76 -20.36 16.95
C ARG A 346 7.54 -21.83 16.67
N GLY A 347 7.44 -22.21 15.40
CA GLY A 347 7.15 -23.59 14.99
C GLY A 347 5.67 -23.97 14.93
N GLU A 348 4.73 -23.10 15.35
CA GLU A 348 3.33 -23.32 15.08
C GLU A 348 3.04 -23.38 13.58
N LYS A 349 2.08 -24.26 13.16
CA LYS A 349 1.64 -24.29 11.76
C LYS A 349 1.09 -22.91 11.37
N GLY A 350 1.68 -22.30 10.34
CA GLY A 350 1.31 -20.96 9.85
C GLY A 350 2.02 -19.80 10.52
N PHE A 351 3.00 -20.03 11.41
CA PHE A 351 3.89 -18.97 11.91
C PHE A 351 4.85 -18.56 10.79
N ALA A 352 4.69 -17.36 10.28
CA ALA A 352 5.48 -16.88 9.16
C ALA A 352 6.85 -16.36 9.62
N HIS A 353 7.91 -16.70 8.88
CA HIS A 353 9.31 -16.36 9.20
C HIS A 353 9.54 -14.86 9.41
N HIS A 354 8.85 -13.99 8.67
CA HIS A 354 8.97 -12.53 8.82
C HIS A 354 8.54 -11.99 10.19
N LYS A 355 7.78 -12.77 10.98
CA LYS A 355 7.38 -12.42 12.36
C LYS A 355 8.43 -12.76 13.42
N GLU A 356 9.39 -13.61 13.08
CA GLU A 356 10.40 -14.11 14.05
C GLU A 356 11.18 -13.01 14.78
N PRO A 357 11.59 -11.89 14.11
CA PRO A 357 12.29 -10.81 14.79
C PRO A 357 11.46 -10.11 15.88
N TYR A 358 10.14 -10.24 15.83
CA TYR A 358 9.17 -9.65 16.77
C TYR A 358 8.54 -10.66 17.72
N ALA A 359 9.01 -11.90 17.71
CA ALA A 359 8.57 -12.93 18.62
C ALA A 359 9.33 -12.79 19.96
N HIS A 360 8.74 -12.02 20.88
CA HIS A 360 9.36 -11.69 22.17
C HIS A 360 9.51 -12.93 23.04
N THR A 361 10.71 -13.12 23.61
CA THR A 361 11.04 -14.21 24.54
C THR A 361 10.39 -14.03 25.92
N GLU A 362 9.99 -12.81 26.24
CA GLU A 362 9.32 -12.44 27.48
C GLU A 362 7.80 -12.67 27.40
N GLY A 363 7.31 -13.24 26.28
CA GLY A 363 5.89 -13.46 26.03
C GLY A 363 5.20 -14.22 27.16
N ARG A 364 5.85 -15.24 27.71
CA ARG A 364 5.31 -16.01 28.84
C ARG A 364 5.12 -15.15 30.11
N ALA A 365 6.11 -14.35 30.47
CA ALA A 365 6.01 -13.45 31.61
C ALA A 365 4.93 -12.37 31.42
N LEU A 366 4.79 -11.88 30.18
CA LEU A 366 3.71 -10.95 29.80
C LEU A 366 2.32 -11.62 29.87
N LEU A 367 2.23 -12.90 29.44
CA LEU A 367 1.00 -13.69 29.54
C LEU A 367 0.63 -13.98 31.01
N GLU A 368 1.60 -14.30 31.86
CA GLU A 368 1.40 -14.53 33.28
C GLU A 368 0.98 -13.24 34.01
N ALA A 369 1.57 -12.09 33.66
CA ALA A 369 1.19 -10.78 34.18
C ALA A 369 -0.24 -10.40 33.77
N ALA A 370 -0.66 -10.72 32.55
CA ALA A 370 -2.02 -10.51 32.06
C ALA A 370 -3.04 -11.39 32.78
N ALA A 371 -2.73 -12.67 32.95
CA ALA A 371 -3.60 -13.62 33.67
C ALA A 371 -3.78 -13.19 35.14
N ALA A 372 -2.73 -12.72 35.78
CA ALA A 372 -2.77 -12.21 37.16
C ALA A 372 -3.63 -10.93 37.26
N ALA A 373 -3.59 -10.03 36.25
CA ALA A 373 -4.40 -8.84 36.22
C ALA A 373 -5.89 -9.10 35.91
N ALA A 374 -6.19 -10.14 35.15
CA ALA A 374 -7.57 -10.49 34.77
C ALA A 374 -8.33 -11.34 35.79
N CYS A 375 -7.64 -12.17 36.58
CA CYS A 375 -8.28 -13.23 37.40
C CYS A 375 -8.25 -12.99 38.90
N GLY A 376 -7.65 -11.93 39.45
CA GLY A 376 -7.67 -11.68 40.91
C GLY A 376 -7.23 -12.86 41.80
N GLY A 377 -6.62 -13.92 41.25
CA GLY A 377 -6.24 -15.13 41.97
C GLY A 377 -5.38 -16.10 41.16
N ALA A 378 -4.42 -16.72 41.81
CA ALA A 378 -3.47 -17.67 41.26
C ALA A 378 -4.17 -18.96 40.80
N GLY A 379 -4.02 -19.38 39.56
CA GLY A 379 -4.39 -20.71 39.10
C GLY A 379 -4.84 -20.91 37.65
N ALA A 380 -5.13 -19.86 36.87
CA ALA A 380 -5.51 -20.04 35.48
C ALA A 380 -4.26 -20.17 34.60
N GLN A 381 -4.15 -21.28 33.83
CA GLN A 381 -3.16 -21.33 32.74
C GLN A 381 -3.46 -20.22 31.75
N PRO A 382 -2.49 -19.41 31.33
CA PRO A 382 -2.73 -18.36 30.39
C PRO A 382 -3.10 -18.93 29.04
N ALA A 383 -4.39 -18.88 28.69
CA ALA A 383 -4.80 -18.95 27.30
C ALA A 383 -4.05 -17.85 26.53
N ALA A 384 -3.69 -18.13 25.28
CA ALA A 384 -3.02 -17.14 24.44
C ALA A 384 -3.71 -15.76 24.58
N LEU A 385 -2.98 -14.67 24.81
CA LEU A 385 -3.52 -13.32 24.85
C LEU A 385 -4.12 -13.00 23.48
N THR A 386 -5.43 -13.20 23.38
CA THR A 386 -6.19 -13.00 22.13
C THR A 386 -7.02 -11.72 22.19
N ALA A 387 -7.49 -11.32 23.40
CA ALA A 387 -8.28 -10.12 23.57
C ALA A 387 -7.37 -8.87 23.49
N LEU A 388 -7.62 -8.03 22.50
CA LEU A 388 -6.79 -6.84 22.25
C LEU A 388 -6.76 -5.87 23.45
N ALA A 389 -7.86 -5.72 24.17
CA ALA A 389 -7.93 -4.85 25.35
C ALA A 389 -6.96 -5.30 26.45
N ASP A 390 -6.84 -6.61 26.67
CA ASP A 390 -5.92 -7.18 27.68
C ASP A 390 -4.47 -7.03 27.24
N ILE A 391 -4.21 -7.25 25.94
CA ILE A 391 -2.89 -6.99 25.35
C ILE A 391 -2.49 -5.53 25.57
N VAL A 392 -3.39 -4.57 25.32
CA VAL A 392 -3.13 -3.13 25.54
C VAL A 392 -2.81 -2.85 27.01
N ARG A 393 -3.57 -3.43 27.97
CA ARG A 393 -3.34 -3.23 29.40
C ARG A 393 -1.97 -3.74 29.87
N VAL A 394 -1.50 -4.83 29.27
CA VAL A 394 -0.20 -5.48 29.60
C VAL A 394 0.97 -4.79 28.95
N ILE A 395 0.89 -4.55 27.63
CA ILE A 395 1.98 -3.96 26.84
C ILE A 395 2.12 -2.47 27.13
N LYS A 396 1.02 -1.79 27.52
CA LYS A 396 0.97 -0.35 27.78
C LYS A 396 1.52 0.48 26.61
N PRO A 397 1.00 0.30 25.40
CA PRO A 397 1.55 0.97 24.23
C PRO A 397 1.27 2.46 24.25
N THR A 398 2.22 3.24 23.72
CA THR A 398 2.06 4.67 23.42
C THR A 398 1.18 4.86 22.18
N ALA A 399 1.35 3.96 21.18
CA ALA A 399 0.61 3.98 19.94
C ALA A 399 0.05 2.60 19.62
N LEU A 400 -1.22 2.59 19.18
CA LEU A 400 -1.93 1.43 18.65
C LEU A 400 -2.15 1.62 17.15
N ILE A 401 -1.62 0.70 16.33
CA ILE A 401 -1.65 0.78 14.88
C ILE A 401 -2.41 -0.43 14.32
N GLY A 402 -3.53 -0.18 13.64
CA GLY A 402 -4.37 -1.18 12.99
C GLY A 402 -4.04 -1.32 11.50
N VAL A 403 -3.68 -2.53 11.10
CA VAL A 403 -3.40 -2.92 9.71
C VAL A 403 -3.90 -4.35 9.44
N SER A 404 -5.03 -4.69 10.05
CA SER A 404 -5.56 -6.05 10.12
C SER A 404 -6.60 -6.37 9.04
N THR A 405 -7.18 -5.34 8.42
CA THR A 405 -8.39 -5.43 7.57
C THR A 405 -9.63 -6.00 8.30
N GLN A 406 -9.59 -6.06 9.63
CA GLN A 406 -10.69 -6.53 10.48
C GLN A 406 -11.45 -5.31 11.03
N PRO A 407 -12.69 -5.04 10.57
CA PRO A 407 -13.41 -3.84 10.96
C PRO A 407 -13.82 -3.86 12.44
N SER A 408 -13.92 -2.67 13.04
CA SER A 408 -14.47 -2.44 14.38
C SER A 408 -13.77 -3.21 15.52
N THR A 409 -12.49 -3.56 15.32
CA THR A 409 -11.69 -4.29 16.33
C THR A 409 -11.11 -3.39 17.41
N PHE A 410 -10.98 -2.09 17.16
CA PHE A 410 -10.67 -1.11 18.18
C PHE A 410 -11.97 -0.72 18.90
N THR A 411 -12.48 -1.66 19.69
CA THR A 411 -13.69 -1.48 20.47
C THR A 411 -13.54 -0.37 21.50
N ARG A 412 -14.67 0.06 22.07
CA ARG A 412 -14.65 1.05 23.15
C ARG A 412 -13.70 0.64 24.30
N GLU A 413 -13.71 -0.62 24.68
CA GLU A 413 -12.84 -1.13 25.75
C GLU A 413 -11.34 -0.99 25.41
N VAL A 414 -10.95 -1.23 24.16
CA VAL A 414 -9.59 -1.05 23.68
C VAL A 414 -9.18 0.42 23.72
N VAL A 415 -10.05 1.30 23.23
CA VAL A 415 -9.79 2.75 23.18
C VAL A 415 -9.78 3.35 24.58
N ASP A 416 -10.69 2.93 25.46
CA ASP A 416 -10.70 3.35 26.88
C ASP A 416 -9.42 2.89 27.60
N ALA A 417 -8.91 1.68 27.33
CA ALA A 417 -7.63 1.20 27.86
C ALA A 417 -6.45 2.06 27.37
N MET A 418 -6.40 2.40 26.08
CA MET A 418 -5.40 3.33 25.55
C MET A 418 -5.47 4.72 26.20
N ALA A 419 -6.68 5.23 26.42
CA ALA A 419 -6.92 6.54 27.04
C ALA A 419 -6.62 6.58 28.54
N ALA A 420 -6.70 5.44 29.23
CA ALA A 420 -6.31 5.31 30.63
C ALA A 420 -4.79 5.30 30.83
N LEU A 421 -4.05 4.79 29.84
CA LEU A 421 -2.59 4.65 29.87
C LEU A 421 -1.84 5.89 29.37
N ASN A 422 -2.49 6.70 28.52
CA ASN A 422 -1.86 7.81 27.83
C ASN A 422 -2.67 9.09 27.97
N GLU A 423 -2.00 10.21 28.21
CA GLU A 423 -2.61 11.53 28.17
C GLU A 423 -3.17 11.82 26.77
N ARG A 424 -2.39 11.55 25.74
CA ARG A 424 -2.72 11.68 24.32
C ARG A 424 -2.49 10.33 23.62
N PRO A 425 -3.47 9.41 23.66
CA PRO A 425 -3.32 8.10 23.02
C PRO A 425 -3.21 8.25 21.50
N VAL A 426 -2.17 7.67 20.89
CA VAL A 426 -2.01 7.61 19.43
C VAL A 426 -2.74 6.37 18.92
N ILE A 427 -3.75 6.59 18.06
CA ILE A 427 -4.61 5.54 17.50
C ILE A 427 -4.65 5.68 15.98
N PHE A 428 -3.98 4.79 15.27
CA PHE A 428 -3.94 4.76 13.82
C PHE A 428 -4.72 3.55 13.30
N ALA A 429 -5.90 3.79 12.73
CA ALA A 429 -6.78 2.77 12.14
C ALA A 429 -6.59 2.78 10.60
N LEU A 430 -5.59 2.05 10.10
CA LEU A 430 -5.07 2.25 8.75
C LEU A 430 -5.63 1.29 7.71
N SER A 431 -6.51 0.35 8.10
CA SER A 431 -7.11 -0.58 7.15
C SER A 431 -8.03 0.13 6.15
N ASN A 432 -7.90 -0.23 4.87
CA ASN A 432 -8.64 0.32 3.74
C ASN A 432 -9.55 -0.74 3.10
N PRO A 433 -10.73 -0.36 2.57
CA PRO A 433 -11.39 0.97 2.61
C PRO A 433 -11.97 1.29 4.00
N THR A 434 -12.66 2.43 4.13
CA THR A 434 -13.27 2.88 5.40
C THR A 434 -14.12 1.82 6.09
N SER A 435 -14.83 0.98 5.31
CA SER A 435 -15.63 -0.16 5.83
C SER A 435 -14.79 -1.27 6.48
N LYS A 436 -13.48 -1.24 6.34
CA LYS A 436 -12.51 -2.18 6.94
C LYS A 436 -11.69 -1.54 8.07
N SER A 437 -11.92 -0.26 8.37
CA SER A 437 -11.23 0.46 9.43
C SER A 437 -11.49 -0.18 10.79
N GLU A 438 -10.47 -0.26 11.63
CA GLU A 438 -10.54 -0.85 12.97
C GLU A 438 -11.44 -0.05 13.91
N CYS A 439 -11.54 1.28 13.73
CA CYS A 439 -12.56 2.15 14.33
C CYS A 439 -12.75 3.40 13.47
N THR A 440 -13.79 4.16 13.76
CA THR A 440 -14.09 5.46 13.13
C THR A 440 -13.48 6.61 13.90
N ALA A 441 -13.33 7.77 13.24
CA ALA A 441 -12.89 9.01 13.89
C ALA A 441 -13.86 9.45 15.00
N VAL A 442 -15.19 9.27 14.78
CA VAL A 442 -16.22 9.58 15.76
C VAL A 442 -16.05 8.76 17.03
N GLU A 443 -15.78 7.46 16.90
CA GLU A 443 -15.52 6.55 18.02
C GLU A 443 -14.23 6.93 18.75
N ALA A 444 -13.11 7.07 18.03
CA ALA A 444 -11.82 7.39 18.61
C ALA A 444 -11.85 8.71 19.40
N TYR A 445 -12.40 9.77 18.81
CA TYR A 445 -12.51 11.06 19.48
C TYR A 445 -13.58 11.07 20.57
N GLY A 446 -14.74 10.46 20.32
CA GLY A 446 -15.86 10.42 21.26
C GLY A 446 -15.51 9.69 22.55
N TRP A 447 -14.89 8.51 22.46
CA TRP A 447 -14.51 7.69 23.63
C TRP A 447 -13.31 8.27 24.41
N THR A 448 -12.44 9.05 23.75
CA THR A 448 -11.30 9.69 24.41
C THR A 448 -11.56 11.16 24.82
N ASN A 449 -12.77 11.67 24.68
CA ASN A 449 -13.10 13.08 24.86
C ASN A 449 -12.17 14.02 24.05
N GLY A 450 -11.87 13.63 22.81
CA GLY A 450 -11.02 14.39 21.89
C GLY A 450 -9.53 14.35 22.21
N ARG A 451 -9.07 13.46 23.11
CA ARG A 451 -7.65 13.32 23.45
C ARG A 451 -6.86 12.50 22.43
N ALA A 452 -7.51 11.59 21.69
CA ALA A 452 -6.83 10.76 20.72
C ALA A 452 -6.09 11.59 19.66
N VAL A 453 -4.89 11.12 19.28
CA VAL A 453 -4.21 11.50 18.05
C VAL A 453 -4.57 10.43 17.04
N PHE A 454 -5.56 10.76 16.19
CA PHE A 454 -6.17 9.78 15.30
C PHE A 454 -5.78 9.99 13.84
N ALA A 455 -5.42 8.91 13.17
CA ALA A 455 -5.28 8.86 11.73
C ALA A 455 -5.88 7.57 11.18
N SER A 456 -6.31 7.62 9.92
CA SER A 456 -6.91 6.48 9.21
C SER A 456 -6.35 6.34 7.80
N GLY A 457 -6.44 5.14 7.23
CA GLY A 457 -5.99 4.88 5.86
C GLY A 457 -6.88 5.56 4.80
N SER A 458 -8.18 5.64 5.06
CA SER A 458 -9.17 6.34 4.23
C SER A 458 -9.63 7.63 4.92
N PRO A 459 -10.04 8.67 4.19
CA PRO A 459 -10.47 9.92 4.79
C PRO A 459 -11.75 9.74 5.61
N PHE A 460 -11.81 10.43 6.75
CA PHE A 460 -13.02 10.66 7.55
C PHE A 460 -13.33 12.14 7.61
N ASP A 461 -14.60 12.47 7.73
CA ASP A 461 -15.06 13.84 7.93
C ASP A 461 -14.61 14.38 9.29
N PRO A 462 -14.46 15.72 9.42
CA PRO A 462 -14.24 16.37 10.70
C PRO A 462 -15.33 16.03 11.71
N VAL A 463 -14.94 15.79 12.95
CA VAL A 463 -15.84 15.40 14.03
C VAL A 463 -16.06 16.58 15.00
N THR A 464 -17.31 16.99 15.18
CA THR A 464 -17.70 17.98 16.18
C THR A 464 -18.00 17.28 17.51
N LEU A 465 -17.24 17.59 18.54
CA LEU A 465 -17.43 17.07 19.89
C LEU A 465 -18.59 17.78 20.61
N LYS A 466 -19.06 17.20 21.73
CA LYS A 466 -20.13 17.75 22.54
C LYS A 466 -19.82 19.16 23.14
N ASP A 467 -18.54 19.45 23.30
CA ASP A 467 -18.04 20.75 23.78
C ASP A 467 -17.86 21.80 22.66
N GLY A 468 -18.24 21.48 21.44
CA GLY A 468 -18.16 22.34 20.26
C GLY A 468 -16.80 22.34 19.56
N ARG A 469 -15.78 21.65 20.06
CA ARG A 469 -14.51 21.50 19.34
C ARG A 469 -14.70 20.67 18.07
N VAL A 470 -14.09 21.12 16.97
CA VAL A 470 -14.05 20.38 15.71
C VAL A 470 -12.65 19.77 15.54
N LEU A 471 -12.59 18.45 15.43
CA LEU A 471 -11.35 17.71 15.25
C LEU A 471 -11.30 17.11 13.83
N THR A 472 -10.21 17.40 13.13
CA THR A 472 -9.97 16.84 11.78
C THR A 472 -9.08 15.61 11.90
N PRO A 473 -9.56 14.42 11.46
CA PRO A 473 -8.75 13.21 11.44
C PRO A 473 -7.53 13.34 10.53
N GLY A 474 -6.39 12.77 10.94
CA GLY A 474 -5.26 12.59 10.05
C GLY A 474 -5.55 11.48 9.03
N GLN A 475 -4.92 11.56 7.87
CA GLN A 475 -4.98 10.48 6.86
C GLN A 475 -3.59 9.87 6.64
N GLY A 476 -3.44 8.59 6.94
CA GLY A 476 -2.23 7.80 6.69
C GLY A 476 -2.28 7.11 5.32
N ASN A 477 -2.42 7.89 4.25
CA ASN A 477 -2.46 7.35 2.89
C ASN A 477 -1.09 7.46 2.21
N ASN A 478 -0.70 6.44 1.46
CA ASN A 478 0.60 6.36 0.77
C ASN A 478 0.82 7.51 -0.21
N SER A 479 -0.26 8.16 -0.69
CA SER A 479 -0.18 9.33 -1.57
C SER A 479 0.58 10.52 -0.99
N TYR A 480 0.76 10.58 0.31
CA TYR A 480 1.62 11.58 0.95
C TYR A 480 3.12 11.30 0.78
N ILE A 481 3.50 10.08 0.42
CA ILE A 481 4.91 9.64 0.41
C ILE A 481 5.40 9.31 -1.00
N PHE A 482 4.70 8.44 -1.75
CA PHE A 482 5.25 7.90 -2.99
C PHE A 482 5.54 8.98 -4.06
N PRO A 483 4.81 10.11 -4.18
CA PRO A 483 5.17 11.13 -5.17
C PRO A 483 6.52 11.77 -4.85
N ALA A 484 6.77 12.11 -3.58
CA ALA A 484 8.03 12.69 -3.15
C ALA A 484 9.21 11.70 -3.27
N LEU A 485 8.98 10.43 -2.92
CA LEU A 485 9.96 9.36 -3.11
C LEU A 485 10.32 9.20 -4.60
N GLY A 486 9.30 9.20 -5.46
CA GLY A 486 9.51 9.13 -6.90
C GLY A 486 10.28 10.32 -7.46
N LEU A 487 9.94 11.54 -7.04
CA LEU A 487 10.72 12.73 -7.41
C LEU A 487 12.17 12.62 -6.97
N ALA A 488 12.42 12.20 -5.72
CA ALA A 488 13.78 12.02 -5.22
C ALA A 488 14.60 11.06 -6.10
N VAL A 489 14.03 9.89 -6.42
CA VAL A 489 14.68 8.89 -7.29
C VAL A 489 14.95 9.44 -8.69
N VAL A 490 13.95 10.09 -9.30
CA VAL A 490 14.06 10.63 -10.67
C VAL A 490 15.05 11.79 -10.72
N ALA A 491 14.99 12.74 -9.78
CA ALA A 491 15.82 13.94 -9.78
C ALA A 491 17.28 13.64 -9.42
N THR A 492 17.54 12.69 -8.53
CA THR A 492 18.91 12.36 -8.10
C THR A 492 19.52 11.18 -8.86
N HIS A 493 18.77 10.60 -9.80
CA HIS A 493 19.22 9.44 -10.58
C HIS A 493 19.67 8.25 -9.70
N MET A 494 18.97 8.01 -8.59
CA MET A 494 19.26 6.89 -7.72
C MET A 494 19.18 5.56 -8.46
N THR A 495 20.04 4.62 -8.10
CA THR A 495 20.04 3.25 -8.61
C THR A 495 19.33 2.27 -7.67
N GLN A 496 19.04 2.72 -6.44
CA GLN A 496 18.32 1.95 -5.42
C GLN A 496 17.50 2.91 -4.55
N VAL A 497 16.49 2.41 -3.86
CA VAL A 497 15.71 3.16 -2.86
C VAL A 497 16.13 2.68 -1.46
N PRO A 498 17.15 3.30 -0.84
CA PRO A 498 17.67 2.84 0.43
C PRO A 498 16.73 3.19 1.59
N MET A 499 16.81 2.42 2.69
CA MET A 499 15.90 2.56 3.83
C MET A 499 15.96 3.95 4.49
N HIS A 500 17.15 4.58 4.55
CA HIS A 500 17.30 5.91 5.15
C HIS A 500 16.55 7.02 4.38
N VAL A 501 16.36 6.88 3.07
CA VAL A 501 15.54 7.83 2.27
C VAL A 501 14.08 7.76 2.71
N ARG A 502 13.60 6.57 3.10
CA ARG A 502 12.23 6.36 3.58
C ARG A 502 11.99 6.91 4.98
N VAL A 503 13.03 7.04 5.78
CA VAL A 503 12.98 7.61 7.14
C VAL A 503 12.99 9.14 7.12
N GLY A 504 13.20 9.79 5.96
CA GLY A 504 13.35 11.24 5.88
C GLY A 504 14.63 11.70 6.59
N GLY A 505 15.68 10.87 6.51
CA GLY A 505 16.95 11.16 7.15
C GLY A 505 17.51 12.48 6.65
N ARG A 506 17.87 13.37 7.56
CA ARG A 506 18.80 14.45 7.27
C ARG A 506 20.05 13.78 6.71
N CYS A 507 20.30 13.94 5.42
CA CYS A 507 21.65 13.78 4.93
C CYS A 507 22.50 14.72 5.77
N GLY A 508 23.34 14.17 6.64
CA GLY A 508 24.30 14.95 7.37
C GLY A 508 25.13 15.74 6.35
N ALA A 509 25.26 17.01 6.64
CA ALA A 509 26.25 17.86 6.00
C ALA A 509 27.66 17.33 6.29
#